data_ab19ccdc6931a57aec7af4a0c3da649c
#
_entry.id   ab19ccdc6931a57aec7af4a0c3da649c
#
_cell.length_a   1.000
_cell.length_b   1.000
_cell.length_c   1.000
_cell.angle_alpha   90.00
_cell.angle_beta   90.00
_cell.angle_gamma   90.00
#
_symmetry.space_group_name_H-M   'P 1'
#
loop_
_entity.id
_entity.type
_entity.pdbx_description
1 polymer ?
#
loop_
_entity_poly.entity_id
_entity_poly.type
_entity_poly.pdbx_seq_one_letter_code
_entity_poly.pdbx_strand_id
1 'polypeptide(L)'
;MKKLILSAVILFVTANLMQTFACTNFIVTRGASKDGSIMVSYSADAHTLYGELYHWPAATHPAGTMLDVIEWDSGIKLGQIPQVAQTYNVVGNMNEFQVCIAETTFGGLEELETPNGIMDYGSLIYITLQRVKSAREAIKCISDLLDNHGYASSGESFSIIDKNEAWIMELIGKGEPMLDARGRPVKGWTKGAVWVARLIPDGYVSGHANQARITTFPLANGKTSITNKQFDKLYNPEVETIYSWDVISFAKLKGLYPKNAPDAEFSFSDIYAPVDFGAARFCEARVWAGFYRLNEELMAPYEKYARGEDLKNRMPLWIKPVEKVDVRQVMILMRDHYEGTSMDMTKDLGAGPFECPYRWRPMRWEIDGQEYIHERATATQQTGFSFVGQTRSQYPDAFGGILWFGVDDAASTCYVPMFCRITEIPLPFRVGNGSMIEYSSTSAFWAFTKVSNFAYTRYNAMIKHINERQDKWENLSINEINKMAPQIVELYNKDRNQAIAQLTNFSNQRAHEVVDDWNRLFEYLLVKYHDGNIKKEKDGKFITNESENPQVVFPDQPLYPERWYRMIIQDCGDNIKVR
;
A
#
# COMPACT_ATOMS: atom_id res chain seq x y z
N MET A 1 27.70 39.33 -46.18
CA MET A 1 26.70 38.27 -46.00
C MET A 1 26.98 37.59 -44.68
N LYS A 2 26.32 38.04 -43.61
CA LYS A 2 26.45 37.45 -42.27
C LYS A 2 25.42 36.36 -42.13
N LYS A 3 25.85 35.11 -41.97
CA LYS A 3 24.97 33.98 -41.63
C LYS A 3 24.57 34.13 -40.18
N LEU A 4 23.27 34.39 -39.93
CA LEU A 4 22.65 34.20 -38.64
C LEU A 4 22.51 32.70 -38.41
N ILE A 5 23.24 32.18 -37.45
CA ILE A 5 23.00 30.83 -36.88
C ILE A 5 21.93 31.02 -35.80
N LEU A 6 20.73 30.62 -36.12
CA LEU A 6 19.61 30.51 -35.18
C LEU A 6 19.83 29.24 -34.35
N SER A 7 20.44 29.39 -33.19
CA SER A 7 20.53 28.30 -32.22
C SER A 7 19.14 28.13 -31.60
N ALA A 8 18.40 27.13 -32.07
CA ALA A 8 17.22 26.65 -31.39
C ALA A 8 17.68 25.97 -30.09
N VAL A 9 17.57 26.67 -29.00
CA VAL A 9 17.64 26.09 -27.66
C VAL A 9 16.36 25.25 -27.51
N ILE A 10 16.47 23.95 -27.80
CA ILE A 10 15.45 22.99 -27.39
C ILE A 10 15.61 22.91 -25.88
N LEU A 11 14.75 23.62 -25.18
CA LEU A 11 14.52 23.43 -23.75
C LEU A 11 13.88 22.05 -23.64
N PHE A 12 14.70 21.02 -23.43
CA PHE A 12 14.22 19.79 -22.83
C PHE A 12 13.82 20.16 -21.40
N VAL A 13 12.56 20.53 -21.24
CA VAL A 13 11.88 20.35 -19.97
C VAL A 13 11.83 18.84 -19.81
N THR A 14 12.86 18.28 -19.20
CA THR A 14 12.74 17.00 -18.50
C THR A 14 11.74 17.28 -17.39
N ALA A 15 10.43 17.16 -17.73
CA ALA A 15 9.47 16.77 -16.73
C ALA A 15 10.08 15.48 -16.16
N ASN A 16 10.70 15.57 -15.00
CA ASN A 16 10.88 14.43 -14.14
C ASN A 16 9.46 13.88 -13.98
N LEU A 17 9.11 12.90 -14.81
CA LEU A 17 8.11 11.91 -14.49
C LEU A 17 8.69 11.22 -13.26
N MET A 18 8.52 11.84 -12.09
CA MET A 18 8.58 11.12 -10.85
C MET A 18 7.68 9.92 -11.09
N GLN A 19 8.27 8.76 -11.20
CA GLN A 19 7.53 7.51 -11.04
C GLN A 19 6.94 7.64 -9.65
N THR A 20 5.70 8.11 -9.58
CA THR A 20 4.99 8.24 -8.32
C THR A 20 4.62 6.83 -7.90
N PHE A 21 5.55 6.17 -7.21
CA PHE A 21 5.19 5.06 -6.34
C PHE A 21 4.16 5.63 -5.39
N ALA A 22 3.00 5.05 -5.40
CA ALA A 22 1.90 5.56 -4.61
C ALA A 22 1.32 4.39 -3.83
N CYS A 23 1.60 4.37 -2.54
CA CYS A 23 1.22 3.32 -1.61
C CYS A 23 0.17 3.84 -0.63
N THR A 24 -0.64 2.96 -0.05
CA THR A 24 -1.63 3.33 0.97
C THR A 24 -1.67 2.27 2.06
N ASN A 25 -1.60 2.69 3.32
CA ASN A 25 -1.69 1.82 4.49
C ASN A 25 -2.80 2.29 5.42
N PHE A 26 -3.55 1.35 6.01
CA PHE A 26 -4.37 1.56 7.19
C PHE A 26 -3.95 0.58 8.28
N ILE A 27 -3.97 1.03 9.54
CA ILE A 27 -3.54 0.25 10.70
C ILE A 27 -4.68 0.24 11.70
N VAL A 28 -5.07 -0.95 12.16
CA VAL A 28 -6.13 -1.15 13.15
C VAL A 28 -5.54 -1.82 14.38
N THR A 29 -5.58 -1.16 15.53
CA THR A 29 -5.09 -1.73 16.78
C THR A 29 -6.08 -2.72 17.38
N ARG A 30 -5.64 -3.52 18.36
CA ARG A 30 -6.44 -4.58 18.98
C ARG A 30 -7.79 -4.09 19.52
N GLY A 31 -7.79 -2.98 20.25
CA GLY A 31 -9.01 -2.41 20.84
C GLY A 31 -9.98 -1.86 19.82
N ALA A 32 -9.50 -1.47 18.62
CA ALA A 32 -10.31 -1.05 17.49
C ALA A 32 -10.83 -2.20 16.63
N SER A 33 -10.30 -3.41 16.81
CA SER A 33 -10.65 -4.60 16.03
C SER A 33 -11.81 -5.38 16.65
N LYS A 34 -12.68 -6.01 15.83
CA LYS A 34 -13.81 -6.86 16.28
C LYS A 34 -13.36 -8.15 16.93
N ASP A 35 -12.30 -8.77 16.43
CA ASP A 35 -11.80 -10.08 16.86
C ASP A 35 -10.54 -10.01 17.74
N GLY A 36 -10.11 -8.77 18.09
CA GLY A 36 -8.91 -8.54 18.88
C GLY A 36 -7.61 -8.76 18.12
N SER A 37 -7.64 -8.87 16.80
CA SER A 37 -6.45 -8.85 15.95
C SER A 37 -5.87 -7.44 15.82
N ILE A 38 -4.59 -7.34 15.46
CA ILE A 38 -4.00 -6.11 14.94
C ILE A 38 -3.84 -6.28 13.43
N MET A 39 -4.21 -5.27 12.66
CA MET A 39 -4.20 -5.35 11.21
C MET A 39 -3.45 -4.17 10.58
N VAL A 40 -2.77 -4.44 9.47
CA VAL A 40 -2.19 -3.42 8.60
C VAL A 40 -2.51 -3.76 7.15
N SER A 41 -3.00 -2.78 6.39
CA SER A 41 -3.15 -2.93 4.94
C SER A 41 -2.00 -2.27 4.20
N TYR A 42 -1.82 -2.66 2.95
CA TYR A 42 -0.85 -2.07 2.04
C TYR A 42 -1.29 -2.24 0.59
N SER A 43 -1.09 -1.21 -0.23
CA SER A 43 -1.07 -1.33 -1.68
C SER A 43 0.26 -0.82 -2.22
N ALA A 44 0.91 -1.61 -3.07
CA ALA A 44 2.12 -1.23 -3.80
C ALA A 44 1.72 -0.80 -5.21
N ASP A 45 1.81 0.51 -5.50
CA ASP A 45 1.25 1.08 -6.70
C ASP A 45 2.36 1.64 -7.61
N ALA A 46 2.71 0.89 -8.64
CA ALA A 46 3.67 1.31 -9.67
C ALA A 46 3.32 0.68 -11.03
N HIS A 47 3.40 1.46 -12.11
CA HIS A 47 3.07 0.97 -13.46
C HIS A 47 3.98 -0.16 -13.97
N THR A 48 5.12 -0.34 -13.34
CA THR A 48 6.12 -1.37 -13.71
C THR A 48 6.12 -2.57 -12.77
N LEU A 49 5.31 -2.54 -11.70
CA LEU A 49 5.30 -3.58 -10.67
C LEU A 49 4.38 -4.73 -11.07
N TYR A 50 4.97 -5.91 -11.24
CA TYR A 50 4.24 -7.17 -11.42
C TYR A 50 3.86 -7.74 -10.05
N GLY A 51 2.57 -8.04 -9.85
CA GLY A 51 2.08 -8.58 -8.58
C GLY A 51 2.42 -10.05 -8.41
N GLU A 52 3.33 -10.34 -7.50
CA GLU A 52 3.74 -11.68 -7.10
C GLU A 52 4.07 -11.73 -5.61
N LEU A 53 4.03 -12.91 -5.00
CA LEU A 53 4.27 -13.09 -3.57
C LEU A 53 5.67 -13.63 -3.32
N TYR A 54 6.50 -12.83 -2.69
CA TYR A 54 7.87 -13.21 -2.33
C TYR A 54 7.91 -14.16 -1.14
N HIS A 55 8.92 -15.01 -1.07
CA HIS A 55 9.13 -15.95 0.01
C HIS A 55 10.61 -16.09 0.33
N TRP A 56 10.97 -15.88 1.58
CA TRP A 56 12.30 -16.13 2.13
C TRP A 56 12.19 -17.22 3.19
N PRO A 57 12.50 -18.48 2.87
CA PRO A 57 12.50 -19.58 3.85
C PRO A 57 13.49 -19.33 4.99
N ALA A 58 13.15 -19.81 6.18
CA ALA A 58 14.08 -19.82 7.31
C ALA A 58 15.36 -20.59 6.94
N ALA A 59 16.51 -20.05 7.30
CA ALA A 59 17.81 -20.65 6.97
C ALA A 59 18.86 -20.41 8.06
N THR A 60 19.87 -21.28 8.08
CA THR A 60 21.12 -21.10 8.83
C THR A 60 22.25 -20.76 7.88
N HIS A 61 23.08 -19.81 8.26
CA HIS A 61 24.17 -19.30 7.43
C HIS A 61 25.52 -19.52 8.12
N PRO A 62 26.56 -19.97 7.37
CA PRO A 62 27.92 -20.08 7.89
C PRO A 62 28.47 -18.74 8.40
N ALA A 63 29.36 -18.77 9.36
CA ALA A 63 30.07 -17.57 9.83
C ALA A 63 30.80 -16.87 8.67
N GLY A 64 30.69 -15.56 8.59
CA GLY A 64 31.31 -14.75 7.52
C GLY A 64 30.51 -14.70 6.22
N THR A 65 29.30 -15.29 6.14
CA THR A 65 28.40 -15.14 4.98
C THR A 65 28.06 -13.66 4.80
N MET A 66 28.11 -13.19 3.54
CA MET A 66 27.67 -11.86 3.15
C MET A 66 26.33 -11.95 2.42
N LEU A 67 25.45 -10.98 2.67
CA LEU A 67 24.17 -10.82 2.00
C LEU A 67 24.30 -9.69 0.97
N ASP A 68 23.94 -9.98 -0.28
CA ASP A 68 23.77 -8.94 -1.31
C ASP A 68 22.51 -8.11 -1.00
N VAL A 69 22.67 -6.80 -0.99
CA VAL A 69 21.57 -5.86 -0.87
C VAL A 69 21.20 -5.41 -2.27
N ILE A 70 19.96 -5.74 -2.65
CA ILE A 70 19.41 -5.43 -3.97
C ILE A 70 18.35 -4.36 -3.78
N GLU A 71 18.44 -3.27 -4.52
CA GLU A 71 17.40 -2.26 -4.55
C GLU A 71 16.10 -2.84 -5.08
N TRP A 72 15.03 -2.59 -4.35
CA TRP A 72 13.74 -3.24 -4.58
C TRP A 72 13.14 -2.94 -5.97
N ASP A 73 13.18 -1.68 -6.39
CA ASP A 73 12.50 -1.23 -7.60
C ASP A 73 13.26 -1.55 -8.88
N SER A 74 14.59 -1.41 -8.86
CA SER A 74 15.43 -1.58 -10.05
C SER A 74 16.08 -2.97 -10.16
N GLY A 75 16.16 -3.72 -9.05
CA GLY A 75 16.92 -4.96 -8.98
C GLY A 75 18.43 -4.77 -9.01
N ILE A 76 18.93 -3.53 -8.88
CA ILE A 76 20.37 -3.23 -8.89
C ILE A 76 20.99 -3.54 -7.53
N LYS A 77 22.17 -4.17 -7.55
CA LYS A 77 22.93 -4.44 -6.33
C LYS A 77 23.53 -3.15 -5.77
N LEU A 78 23.11 -2.77 -4.56
CA LEU A 78 23.62 -1.60 -3.83
C LEU A 78 24.91 -1.90 -3.07
N GLY A 79 25.07 -3.12 -2.56
CA GLY A 79 26.25 -3.50 -1.79
C GLY A 79 26.10 -4.85 -1.12
N GLN A 80 26.88 -5.06 -0.07
CA GLN A 80 26.83 -6.27 0.77
C GLN A 80 26.87 -5.92 2.25
N ILE A 81 26.15 -6.70 3.05
CA ILE A 81 26.20 -6.63 4.52
C ILE A 81 26.48 -8.00 5.13
N PRO A 82 27.00 -8.09 6.36
CA PRO A 82 27.10 -9.36 7.06
C PRO A 82 25.73 -10.02 7.24
N GLN A 83 25.64 -11.31 6.86
CA GLN A 83 24.45 -12.10 7.12
C GLN A 83 24.43 -12.58 8.57
N VAL A 84 23.24 -12.61 9.19
CA VAL A 84 23.06 -13.20 10.51
C VAL A 84 23.14 -14.73 10.44
N ALA A 85 23.51 -15.38 11.56
CA ALA A 85 23.67 -16.84 11.60
C ALA A 85 22.36 -17.59 11.32
N GLN A 86 21.20 -16.99 11.61
CA GLN A 86 19.89 -17.58 11.38
C GLN A 86 18.94 -16.52 10.88
N THR A 87 18.20 -16.83 9.79
CA THR A 87 17.10 -16.03 9.28
C THR A 87 15.77 -16.75 9.48
N TYR A 88 14.70 -15.98 9.61
CA TYR A 88 13.33 -16.47 9.82
C TYR A 88 12.56 -16.59 8.51
N ASN A 89 11.51 -17.42 8.52
CA ASN A 89 10.61 -17.54 7.38
C ASN A 89 9.79 -16.26 7.19
N VAL A 90 9.76 -15.76 5.96
CA VAL A 90 9.00 -14.55 5.58
C VAL A 90 8.15 -14.86 4.37
N VAL A 91 6.86 -14.57 4.46
CA VAL A 91 5.88 -14.66 3.37
C VAL A 91 5.43 -13.24 3.03
N GLY A 92 5.86 -12.72 1.89
CA GLY A 92 5.66 -11.33 1.53
C GLY A 92 6.16 -10.38 2.60
N ASN A 93 5.26 -9.60 3.17
CA ASN A 93 5.56 -8.59 4.19
C ASN A 93 5.35 -9.07 5.64
N MET A 94 5.18 -10.39 5.86
CA MET A 94 4.95 -10.95 7.20
C MET A 94 5.89 -12.12 7.50
N ASN A 95 6.50 -12.13 8.69
CA ASN A 95 7.34 -13.21 9.13
C ASN A 95 6.62 -14.24 10.02
N GLU A 96 7.29 -15.35 10.31
CA GLU A 96 6.77 -16.47 11.09
C GLU A 96 6.41 -16.16 12.54
N PHE A 97 6.78 -14.99 13.07
CA PHE A 97 6.42 -14.50 14.41
C PHE A 97 5.27 -13.49 14.40
N GLN A 98 4.58 -13.34 13.27
CA GLN A 98 3.50 -12.38 13.06
C GLN A 98 3.99 -10.92 13.05
N VAL A 99 5.26 -10.64 12.80
CA VAL A 99 5.70 -9.27 12.51
C VAL A 99 5.37 -8.96 11.06
N CYS A 100 4.65 -7.87 10.83
CA CYS A 100 4.30 -7.41 9.49
C CYS A 100 4.74 -5.95 9.31
N ILE A 101 5.35 -5.65 8.17
CA ILE A 101 5.82 -4.31 7.82
C ILE A 101 5.22 -3.91 6.48
N ALA A 102 4.46 -2.82 6.49
CA ALA A 102 3.97 -2.13 5.31
C ALA A 102 4.66 -0.75 5.20
N GLU A 103 4.60 -0.11 4.04
CA GLU A 103 5.30 1.16 3.84
C GLU A 103 4.50 2.14 2.96
N THR A 104 4.91 3.40 2.97
CA THR A 104 4.57 4.39 1.94
C THR A 104 5.71 5.38 1.80
N THR A 105 6.28 5.49 0.60
CA THR A 105 7.30 6.49 0.28
C THR A 105 6.68 7.89 0.23
N PHE A 106 7.19 8.85 0.99
CA PHE A 106 6.67 10.22 1.01
C PHE A 106 7.55 11.27 0.29
N GLY A 107 8.68 10.86 -0.26
CA GLY A 107 9.65 11.79 -0.86
C GLY A 107 10.33 12.64 0.21
N GLY A 108 9.74 13.78 0.59
CA GLY A 108 10.32 14.72 1.52
C GLY A 108 11.26 15.71 0.83
N LEU A 109 12.25 16.24 1.55
CA LEU A 109 13.22 17.16 0.99
C LEU A 109 14.24 16.43 0.11
N GLU A 110 14.24 16.70 -1.19
CA GLU A 110 15.12 16.06 -2.20
C GLU A 110 16.60 16.13 -1.83
N GLU A 111 17.05 17.23 -1.22
CA GLU A 111 18.43 17.41 -0.77
C GLU A 111 18.90 16.46 0.34
N LEU A 112 17.99 15.68 0.92
CA LEU A 112 18.26 14.66 1.94
C LEU A 112 18.37 13.26 1.35
N GLU A 113 18.11 13.09 0.08
CA GLU A 113 18.35 11.86 -0.66
C GLU A 113 19.82 11.75 -1.08
N THR A 114 20.41 10.56 -1.05
CA THR A 114 21.80 10.33 -1.47
C THR A 114 21.97 8.91 -2.00
N PRO A 115 22.70 8.70 -3.10
CA PRO A 115 23.01 7.37 -3.60
C PRO A 115 24.08 6.63 -2.79
N ASN A 116 24.65 7.25 -1.76
CA ASN A 116 25.82 6.73 -1.04
C ASN A 116 25.47 5.72 0.07
N GLY A 117 24.19 5.45 0.32
CA GLY A 117 23.73 4.38 1.20
C GLY A 117 23.61 3.05 0.46
N ILE A 118 23.55 1.95 1.20
CA ILE A 118 23.29 0.62 0.62
C ILE A 118 21.97 0.00 1.11
N MET A 119 21.19 0.73 1.91
CA MET A 119 19.84 0.36 2.31
C MET A 119 18.83 1.20 1.56
N ASP A 120 17.90 0.58 0.85
CA ASP A 120 16.66 1.18 0.36
C ASP A 120 15.48 0.74 1.25
N TYR A 121 14.30 1.28 1.00
CA TYR A 121 13.11 0.97 1.80
C TYR A 121 12.73 -0.52 1.75
N GLY A 122 12.79 -1.14 0.57
CA GLY A 122 12.43 -2.55 0.40
C GLY A 122 13.42 -3.49 1.08
N SER A 123 14.74 -3.24 0.95
CA SER A 123 15.75 -4.04 1.68
C SER A 123 15.64 -3.87 3.20
N LEU A 124 15.28 -2.70 3.70
CA LEU A 124 14.97 -2.53 5.12
C LEU A 124 13.82 -3.44 5.57
N ILE A 125 12.77 -3.62 4.74
CA ILE A 125 11.63 -4.49 5.08
C ILE A 125 12.05 -5.96 5.13
N TYR A 126 12.53 -6.52 4.01
CA TYR A 126 12.76 -7.97 3.95
C TYR A 126 13.94 -8.43 4.81
N ILE A 127 14.99 -7.61 4.96
CA ILE A 127 16.11 -7.92 5.83
C ILE A 127 15.68 -7.89 7.30
N THR A 128 14.90 -6.89 7.71
CA THR A 128 14.38 -6.78 9.08
C THR A 128 13.47 -7.96 9.41
N LEU A 129 12.50 -8.27 8.55
CA LEU A 129 11.55 -9.38 8.78
C LEU A 129 12.26 -10.73 8.97
N GLN A 130 13.38 -10.95 8.30
CA GLN A 130 14.21 -12.17 8.47
C GLN A 130 14.96 -12.24 9.80
N ARG A 131 14.98 -11.16 10.61
CA ARG A 131 15.88 -11.02 11.77
C ARG A 131 15.18 -10.76 13.11
N VAL A 132 13.86 -10.44 13.10
CA VAL A 132 13.14 -9.93 14.27
C VAL A 132 11.94 -10.78 14.66
N LYS A 133 11.51 -10.65 15.92
CA LYS A 133 10.36 -11.37 16.49
C LYS A 133 9.28 -10.44 17.04
N SER A 134 9.50 -9.13 17.02
CA SER A 134 8.55 -8.14 17.50
C SER A 134 8.70 -6.81 16.74
N ALA A 135 7.67 -5.96 16.83
CA ALA A 135 7.68 -4.62 16.25
C ALA A 135 8.81 -3.74 16.83
N ARG A 136 9.09 -3.85 18.13
CA ARG A 136 10.17 -3.10 18.76
C ARG A 136 11.54 -3.55 18.28
N GLU A 137 11.74 -4.87 18.10
CA GLU A 137 12.96 -5.39 17.47
C GLU A 137 13.10 -4.90 16.03
N ALA A 138 11.98 -4.76 15.29
CA ALA A 138 12.01 -4.24 13.92
C ALA A 138 12.50 -2.78 13.88
N ILE A 139 11.98 -1.92 14.75
CA ILE A 139 12.44 -0.51 14.87
C ILE A 139 13.94 -0.46 15.16
N LYS A 140 14.41 -1.29 16.10
CA LYS A 140 15.84 -1.36 16.41
C LYS A 140 16.67 -1.87 15.25
N CYS A 141 16.23 -2.92 14.57
CA CYS A 141 16.93 -3.50 13.42
C CYS A 141 17.04 -2.50 12.26
N ILE A 142 15.96 -1.79 11.94
CA ILE A 142 15.96 -0.73 10.94
C ILE A 142 16.96 0.37 11.33
N SER A 143 16.92 0.85 12.59
CA SER A 143 17.88 1.84 13.08
C SER A 143 19.32 1.39 12.95
N ASP A 144 19.63 0.14 13.34
CA ASP A 144 20.98 -0.42 13.26
C ASP A 144 21.44 -0.55 11.79
N LEU A 145 20.57 -0.96 10.87
CA LEU A 145 20.87 -1.05 9.44
C LEU A 145 21.17 0.33 8.84
N LEU A 146 20.37 1.34 9.17
CA LEU A 146 20.56 2.72 8.74
C LEU A 146 21.88 3.31 9.25
N ASP A 147 22.16 3.17 10.54
CA ASP A 147 23.37 3.70 11.18
C ASP A 147 24.64 3.03 10.63
N ASN A 148 24.61 1.72 10.35
CA ASN A 148 25.77 0.98 9.89
C ASN A 148 25.99 1.08 8.37
N HIS A 149 24.93 1.14 7.58
CA HIS A 149 25.02 0.94 6.14
C HIS A 149 24.55 2.16 5.30
N GLY A 150 23.93 3.16 5.93
CA GLY A 150 23.42 4.34 5.22
C GLY A 150 22.07 4.07 4.54
N TYR A 151 21.43 5.12 4.03
CA TYR A 151 20.13 5.07 3.39
C TYR A 151 20.19 5.76 2.03
N ALA A 152 19.69 5.12 0.99
CA ALA A 152 19.79 5.54 -0.41
C ALA A 152 18.42 5.65 -1.10
N SER A 153 17.38 5.97 -0.35
CA SER A 153 16.02 6.13 -0.87
C SER A 153 15.39 7.42 -0.35
N SER A 154 14.25 7.80 -0.91
CA SER A 154 13.45 8.94 -0.47
C SER A 154 12.91 8.76 0.95
N GLY A 155 12.21 9.75 1.49
CA GLY A 155 11.56 9.66 2.78
C GLY A 155 10.52 8.54 2.83
N GLU A 156 10.43 7.83 3.97
CA GLU A 156 9.65 6.59 4.10
C GLU A 156 8.83 6.55 5.39
N SER A 157 7.59 6.06 5.28
CA SER A 157 6.72 5.77 6.42
C SER A 157 6.51 4.26 6.53
N PHE A 158 7.05 3.63 7.56
CA PHE A 158 6.79 2.24 7.88
C PHE A 158 5.61 2.10 8.84
N SER A 159 4.70 1.18 8.53
CA SER A 159 3.65 0.67 9.42
C SER A 159 4.09 -0.69 9.93
N ILE A 160 4.49 -0.77 11.18
CA ILE A 160 5.10 -1.96 11.78
C ILE A 160 4.16 -2.53 12.83
N ILE A 161 3.67 -3.75 12.61
CA ILE A 161 2.80 -4.42 13.58
C ILE A 161 3.40 -5.76 14.01
N ASP A 162 3.05 -6.16 15.21
CA ASP A 162 3.14 -7.55 15.66
C ASP A 162 1.82 -7.96 16.35
N LYS A 163 1.80 -9.12 16.98
CA LYS A 163 0.62 -9.61 17.69
C LYS A 163 0.25 -8.80 18.95
N ASN A 164 1.05 -7.82 19.36
CA ASN A 164 0.85 -7.05 20.58
C ASN A 164 0.72 -5.55 20.35
N GLU A 165 1.44 -5.00 19.37
CA GLU A 165 1.63 -3.57 19.19
C GLU A 165 1.56 -3.17 17.72
N ALA A 166 1.21 -1.90 17.49
CA ALA A 166 1.20 -1.26 16.17
C ALA A 166 1.96 0.07 16.23
N TRP A 167 2.94 0.25 15.36
CA TRP A 167 3.81 1.41 15.31
C TRP A 167 3.81 2.07 13.93
N ILE A 168 3.99 3.37 13.92
CA ILE A 168 4.33 4.16 12.75
C ILE A 168 5.77 4.62 12.91
N MET A 169 6.61 4.41 11.89
CA MET A 169 7.98 4.91 11.87
C MET A 169 8.21 5.69 10.60
N GLU A 170 8.47 6.99 10.71
CA GLU A 170 8.77 7.88 9.59
C GLU A 170 10.26 8.23 9.60
N LEU A 171 10.90 8.11 8.45
CA LEU A 171 12.33 8.34 8.28
C LEU A 171 12.66 9.07 6.99
N ILE A 172 13.78 9.79 6.98
CA ILE A 172 14.35 10.41 5.78
C ILE A 172 15.88 10.39 5.88
N GLY A 173 16.55 10.26 4.74
CA GLY A 173 18.00 10.31 4.65
C GLY A 173 18.61 11.61 5.17
N LYS A 174 19.92 11.65 5.26
CA LYS A 174 20.68 12.86 5.70
C LYS A 174 21.39 13.56 4.55
N GLY A 175 21.16 13.12 3.31
CA GLY A 175 21.81 13.67 2.14
C GLY A 175 23.32 13.43 2.11
N GLU A 176 24.00 14.17 1.25
CA GLU A 176 25.44 14.11 1.15
C GLU A 176 26.12 14.58 2.45
N PRO A 177 27.31 14.03 2.79
CA PRO A 177 28.06 14.45 3.96
C PRO A 177 28.35 15.94 3.96
N MET A 178 28.00 16.61 5.05
CA MET A 178 28.45 17.99 5.29
C MET A 178 29.94 17.98 5.67
N LEU A 179 30.78 18.55 4.84
CA LEU A 179 32.23 18.52 5.02
C LEU A 179 32.77 19.85 5.54
N ASP A 180 33.83 19.80 6.41
CA ASP A 180 34.61 20.94 6.81
C ASP A 180 35.61 21.35 5.71
N ALA A 181 36.33 22.45 5.90
CA ALA A 181 37.34 22.93 4.97
C ALA A 181 38.50 21.95 4.66
N ARG A 182 38.59 20.87 5.42
CA ARG A 182 39.56 19.79 5.25
C ARG A 182 38.97 18.52 4.63
N GLY A 183 37.72 18.61 4.13
CA GLY A 183 36.99 17.49 3.53
C GLY A 183 36.53 16.39 4.51
N ARG A 184 36.43 16.67 5.81
CA ARG A 184 35.97 15.75 6.84
C ARG A 184 34.53 16.08 7.24
N PRO A 185 33.71 15.07 7.59
CA PRO A 185 32.37 15.33 8.10
C PRO A 185 32.39 16.34 9.25
N VAL A 186 31.52 17.35 9.20
CA VAL A 186 31.39 18.32 10.29
C VAL A 186 30.92 17.64 11.57
N LYS A 187 31.34 18.20 12.72
CA LYS A 187 30.94 17.65 14.02
C LYS A 187 29.41 17.59 14.15
N GLY A 188 28.89 16.44 14.46
CA GLY A 188 27.45 16.19 14.63
C GLY A 188 26.77 15.60 13.39
N TRP A 189 27.43 15.55 12.24
CA TRP A 189 26.92 14.78 11.09
C TRP A 189 27.28 13.28 11.23
N THR A 190 26.30 12.41 10.98
CA THR A 190 26.47 10.95 10.90
C THR A 190 25.72 10.45 9.67
N LYS A 191 26.18 9.35 9.07
CA LYS A 191 25.44 8.71 7.95
C LYS A 191 24.11 8.10 8.42
N GLY A 192 23.29 7.66 7.50
CA GLY A 192 22.02 6.99 7.74
C GLY A 192 20.82 7.90 7.52
N ALA A 193 19.85 7.79 8.40
CA ALA A 193 18.61 8.55 8.34
C ALA A 193 18.28 9.19 9.70
N VAL A 194 17.44 10.22 9.69
CA VAL A 194 16.71 10.70 10.86
C VAL A 194 15.31 10.10 10.85
N TRP A 195 14.79 9.76 12.02
CA TRP A 195 13.50 9.08 12.09
C TRP A 195 12.80 9.24 13.45
N VAL A 196 11.48 9.04 13.44
CA VAL A 196 10.63 9.02 14.62
C VAL A 196 9.66 7.84 14.50
N ALA A 197 9.54 7.04 15.56
CA ALA A 197 8.56 5.96 15.69
C ALA A 197 7.55 6.28 16.80
N ARG A 198 6.25 6.10 16.52
CA ARG A 198 5.15 6.35 17.45
C ARG A 198 4.29 5.09 17.59
N LEU A 199 4.06 4.67 18.84
CA LEU A 199 3.08 3.64 19.18
C LEU A 199 1.66 4.19 18.97
N ILE A 200 0.85 3.47 18.19
CA ILE A 200 -0.57 3.82 18.02
C ILE A 200 -1.31 3.38 19.29
N PRO A 201 -2.05 4.30 19.95
CA PRO A 201 -2.81 3.94 21.15
C PRO A 201 -3.84 2.83 20.87
N ASP A 202 -4.00 1.90 21.81
CA ASP A 202 -4.99 0.85 21.64
C ASP A 202 -6.42 1.40 21.54
N GLY A 203 -7.23 0.84 20.66
CA GLY A 203 -8.58 1.34 20.33
C GLY A 203 -8.60 2.39 19.21
N TYR A 204 -7.47 2.66 18.55
CA TYR A 204 -7.37 3.62 17.45
C TYR A 204 -7.02 2.95 16.12
N VAL A 205 -7.32 3.68 15.04
CA VAL A 205 -6.94 3.39 13.66
C VAL A 205 -6.05 4.51 13.16
N SER A 206 -5.02 4.17 12.40
CA SER A 206 -4.15 5.12 11.72
C SER A 206 -4.03 4.79 10.23
N GLY A 207 -3.36 5.64 9.47
CA GLY A 207 -3.12 5.43 8.04
C GLY A 207 -2.02 6.33 7.48
N HIS A 208 -1.46 5.91 6.37
CA HIS A 208 -0.43 6.61 5.61
C HIS A 208 -0.70 6.48 4.13
N ALA A 209 -0.35 7.50 3.37
CA ALA A 209 -0.46 7.48 1.92
C ALA A 209 0.52 8.49 1.29
N ASN A 210 1.79 8.15 1.26
CA ASN A 210 2.87 8.95 0.65
C ASN A 210 3.04 10.37 1.22
N GLN A 211 2.78 10.54 2.51
CA GLN A 211 3.04 11.79 3.25
C GLN A 211 3.45 11.46 4.68
N ALA A 212 4.53 12.08 5.16
CA ALA A 212 4.87 12.05 6.58
C ALA A 212 3.81 12.77 7.40
N ARG A 213 3.34 12.15 8.50
CA ARG A 213 2.22 12.64 9.30
C ARG A 213 2.56 12.90 10.77
N ILE A 214 3.70 12.40 11.24
CA ILE A 214 4.16 12.69 12.61
C ILE A 214 4.59 14.16 12.68
N THR A 215 3.85 14.96 13.42
CA THR A 215 4.18 16.35 13.72
C THR A 215 5.09 16.45 14.95
N THR A 216 4.69 17.15 15.99
CA THR A 216 5.40 17.16 17.27
C THR A 216 5.26 15.83 18.00
N PHE A 217 6.28 15.47 18.77
CA PHE A 217 6.32 14.21 19.51
C PHE A 217 6.98 14.43 20.89
N PRO A 218 6.69 13.57 21.89
CA PRO A 218 7.30 13.66 23.20
C PRO A 218 8.81 13.51 23.16
N LEU A 219 9.54 14.48 23.71
CA LEU A 219 11.00 14.40 23.83
C LEU A 219 11.41 13.30 24.81
N ALA A 220 12.63 12.77 24.63
CA ALA A 220 13.15 11.67 25.44
C ALA A 220 13.19 12.04 26.92
N ASN A 221 12.46 11.29 27.72
CA ASN A 221 12.42 11.38 29.18
C ASN A 221 12.97 10.10 29.84
N GLY A 222 13.38 9.12 29.03
CA GLY A 222 13.92 7.83 29.50
C GLY A 222 12.87 6.88 30.08
N LYS A 223 11.56 7.19 29.95
CA LYS A 223 10.45 6.39 30.46
C LYS A 223 9.43 6.07 29.36
N THR A 224 8.70 7.08 28.89
CA THR A 224 7.67 6.93 27.82
C THR A 224 8.21 7.31 26.44
N SER A 225 9.30 8.08 26.41
CA SER A 225 9.99 8.47 25.18
C SER A 225 11.50 8.26 25.34
N ILE A 226 12.11 7.63 24.33
CA ILE A 226 13.53 7.29 24.31
C ILE A 226 14.14 7.62 22.94
N THR A 227 15.46 7.76 22.91
CA THR A 227 16.22 7.77 21.64
C THR A 227 16.85 6.42 21.36
N ASN A 228 17.35 6.20 20.14
CA ASN A 228 18.12 4.98 19.79
C ASN A 228 19.42 4.79 20.63
N LYS A 229 19.87 5.82 21.34
CA LYS A 229 20.98 5.68 22.34
C LYS A 229 20.54 5.02 23.65
N GLN A 230 19.24 4.79 23.83
CA GLN A 230 18.61 4.24 25.03
C GLN A 230 17.88 2.91 24.74
N PHE A 231 18.31 2.15 23.75
CA PHE A 231 17.70 0.86 23.39
C PHE A 231 17.79 -0.21 24.49
N ASP A 232 18.57 0.02 25.53
CA ASP A 232 18.50 -0.75 26.78
C ASP A 232 17.11 -0.69 27.43
N LYS A 233 16.32 0.37 27.14
CA LYS A 233 14.96 0.58 27.64
C LYS A 233 13.86 0.18 26.63
N LEU A 234 14.22 -0.33 25.47
CA LEU A 234 13.32 -0.63 24.37
C LEU A 234 12.11 -1.48 24.77
N TYR A 235 12.30 -2.45 25.64
CA TYR A 235 11.27 -3.39 26.06
C TYR A 235 10.45 -2.92 27.28
N ASN A 236 10.68 -1.69 27.76
CA ASN A 236 9.78 -1.11 28.75
C ASN A 236 8.40 -0.85 28.09
N PRO A 237 7.30 -1.44 28.59
CA PRO A 237 5.98 -1.30 28.00
C PRO A 237 5.42 0.12 28.04
N GLU A 238 5.99 1.00 28.87
CA GLU A 238 5.58 2.41 28.92
C GLU A 238 6.18 3.25 27.75
N VAL A 239 7.14 2.69 26.98
CA VAL A 239 7.76 3.40 25.84
C VAL A 239 6.77 3.45 24.68
N GLU A 240 6.36 4.66 24.31
CA GLU A 240 5.41 4.97 23.24
C GLU A 240 6.02 5.80 22.10
N THR A 241 7.23 6.34 22.32
CA THR A 241 7.96 7.13 21.31
C THR A 241 9.43 6.74 21.31
N ILE A 242 9.95 6.47 20.12
CA ILE A 242 11.36 6.15 19.88
C ILE A 242 11.83 6.99 18.70
N TYR A 243 13.03 7.62 18.78
CA TYR A 243 13.52 8.40 17.66
C TYR A 243 15.04 8.42 17.58
N SER A 244 15.59 8.75 16.40
CA SER A 244 17.03 8.92 16.23
C SER A 244 17.51 10.09 17.09
N TRP A 245 18.55 9.87 17.86
CA TRP A 245 19.08 10.83 18.85
C TRP A 245 19.40 12.22 18.26
N ASP A 246 19.62 12.26 16.97
CA ASP A 246 20.04 13.45 16.23
C ASP A 246 18.93 14.07 15.36
N VAL A 247 17.69 13.57 15.39
CA VAL A 247 16.61 14.03 14.52
C VAL A 247 16.41 15.55 14.56
N ILE A 248 16.47 16.17 15.73
CA ILE A 248 16.33 17.63 15.89
C ILE A 248 17.66 18.34 15.65
N SER A 249 18.76 17.83 16.21
CA SER A 249 20.06 18.46 16.06
C SER A 249 20.57 18.44 14.64
N PHE A 250 20.23 17.43 13.85
CA PHE A 250 20.52 17.37 12.42
C PHE A 250 19.76 18.45 11.64
N ALA A 251 18.45 18.64 11.90
CA ALA A 251 17.69 19.72 11.29
C ALA A 251 18.29 21.11 11.59
N LYS A 252 18.73 21.33 12.84
CA LYS A 252 19.43 22.56 13.24
C LYS A 252 20.80 22.68 12.56
N LEU A 253 21.52 21.58 12.40
CA LEU A 253 22.82 21.55 11.71
C LEU A 253 22.68 21.91 10.22
N LYS A 254 21.68 21.34 9.54
CA LYS A 254 21.36 21.60 8.13
C LYS A 254 20.76 23.00 7.91
N GLY A 255 20.30 23.68 8.95
CA GLY A 255 19.61 24.97 8.85
C GLY A 255 18.12 24.86 8.49
N LEU A 256 17.55 23.66 8.51
CA LEU A 256 16.14 23.39 8.26
C LEU A 256 15.26 23.83 9.45
N TYR A 257 15.83 23.84 10.64
CA TYR A 257 15.16 24.28 11.86
C TYR A 257 16.03 25.33 12.59
N PRO A 258 15.46 26.44 13.08
CA PRO A 258 16.27 27.49 13.70
C PRO A 258 17.05 26.98 14.92
N LYS A 259 18.35 27.33 15.01
CA LYS A 259 19.23 26.84 16.08
C LYS A 259 18.73 27.09 17.48
N ASN A 260 18.05 28.25 17.68
CA ASN A 260 17.55 28.66 18.99
C ASN A 260 16.06 28.33 19.21
N ALA A 261 15.41 27.68 18.26
CA ALA A 261 14.02 27.25 18.42
C ALA A 261 13.92 26.12 19.47
N PRO A 262 12.84 26.08 20.28
CA PRO A 262 12.63 25.06 21.30
C PRO A 262 12.50 23.68 20.65
N ASP A 263 13.21 22.67 21.17
CA ASP A 263 13.12 21.29 20.68
C ASP A 263 11.71 20.71 20.81
N ALA A 264 10.93 21.16 21.81
CA ALA A 264 9.55 20.72 22.02
C ALA A 264 8.56 21.17 20.93
N GLU A 265 8.91 22.18 20.13
CA GLU A 265 8.11 22.68 19.01
C GLU A 265 8.52 22.03 17.67
N PHE A 266 9.53 21.19 17.67
CA PHE A 266 9.99 20.52 16.47
C PHE A 266 8.91 19.57 15.93
N SER A 267 8.51 19.79 14.67
CA SER A 267 7.56 18.95 13.94
C SER A 267 8.29 18.19 12.85
N PHE A 268 8.32 16.86 12.91
CA PHE A 268 9.04 16.03 11.94
C PHE A 268 8.55 16.27 10.52
N SER A 269 7.24 16.10 10.28
CA SER A 269 6.68 16.24 8.93
C SER A 269 6.77 17.66 8.39
N ASP A 270 6.59 18.70 9.23
CA ASP A 270 6.62 20.08 8.74
C ASP A 270 8.02 20.54 8.38
N ILE A 271 9.07 19.92 8.97
CA ILE A 271 10.47 20.23 8.69
C ILE A 271 11.03 19.39 7.55
N TYR A 272 10.74 18.09 7.51
CA TYR A 272 11.36 17.15 6.57
C TYR A 272 10.49 16.80 5.36
N ALA A 273 9.19 16.98 5.46
CA ALA A 273 8.22 16.68 4.40
C ALA A 273 7.00 17.62 4.51
N PRO A 274 7.19 18.95 4.31
CA PRO A 274 6.11 19.91 4.45
C PRO A 274 4.96 19.60 3.50
N VAL A 275 3.72 19.74 3.99
CA VAL A 275 2.52 19.49 3.21
C VAL A 275 2.26 20.63 2.26
N ASP A 276 2.26 20.35 0.97
CA ASP A 276 1.78 21.22 -0.10
C ASP A 276 0.41 20.77 -0.63
N PHE A 277 -0.07 21.41 -1.69
CA PHE A 277 -1.32 21.01 -2.36
C PHE A 277 -1.29 19.56 -2.84
N GLY A 278 -0.18 19.13 -3.45
CA GLY A 278 -0.01 17.77 -3.97
C GLY A 278 -0.03 16.72 -2.85
N ALA A 279 0.71 16.98 -1.79
CA ALA A 279 0.75 16.14 -0.59
C ALA A 279 -0.66 16.01 0.06
N ALA A 280 -1.43 17.10 0.13
CA ALA A 280 -2.80 17.04 0.64
C ALA A 280 -3.71 16.28 -0.32
N ARG A 281 -3.75 16.70 -1.61
CA ARG A 281 -4.74 16.22 -2.59
C ARG A 281 -4.50 14.80 -3.08
N PHE A 282 -3.23 14.40 -3.30
CA PHE A 282 -2.92 13.07 -3.81
C PHE A 282 -2.57 12.06 -2.72
N CYS A 283 -2.18 12.52 -1.53
CA CYS A 283 -1.72 11.66 -0.45
C CYS A 283 -2.67 11.66 0.74
N GLU A 284 -2.74 12.76 1.49
CA GLU A 284 -3.57 12.86 2.70
C GLU A 284 -5.07 12.64 2.43
N ALA A 285 -5.57 12.98 1.24
CA ALA A 285 -6.95 12.72 0.85
C ALA A 285 -7.34 11.23 0.94
N ARG A 286 -6.41 10.31 0.64
CA ARG A 286 -6.65 8.86 0.75
C ARG A 286 -6.80 8.43 2.22
N VAL A 287 -5.99 8.97 3.10
CA VAL A 287 -6.11 8.73 4.55
C VAL A 287 -7.41 9.34 5.07
N TRP A 288 -7.72 10.58 4.64
CA TRP A 288 -8.98 11.23 4.98
C TRP A 288 -10.18 10.37 4.59
N ALA A 289 -10.20 9.85 3.37
CA ALA A 289 -11.31 9.01 2.89
C ALA A 289 -11.47 7.75 3.75
N GLY A 290 -10.40 7.02 4.05
CA GLY A 290 -10.45 5.85 4.92
C GLY A 290 -10.93 6.20 6.34
N PHE A 291 -10.43 7.29 6.91
CA PHE A 291 -10.89 7.78 8.21
C PHE A 291 -12.35 8.24 8.17
N TYR A 292 -12.79 8.91 7.11
CA TYR A 292 -14.17 9.33 6.90
C TYR A 292 -15.13 8.13 6.88
N ARG A 293 -14.75 7.01 6.22
CA ARG A 293 -15.53 5.76 6.25
C ARG A 293 -15.70 5.19 7.67
N LEU A 294 -14.72 5.43 8.55
CA LEU A 294 -14.70 4.88 9.90
C LEU A 294 -15.31 5.84 10.93
N ASN A 295 -15.30 7.15 10.67
CA ASN A 295 -15.87 8.16 11.54
C ASN A 295 -16.15 9.45 10.76
N GLU A 296 -17.28 9.50 10.10
CA GLU A 296 -17.71 10.62 9.25
C GLU A 296 -17.80 11.93 10.03
N GLU A 297 -18.46 11.94 11.19
CA GLU A 297 -18.67 13.13 12.00
C GLU A 297 -17.34 13.79 12.41
N LEU A 298 -16.37 12.97 12.82
CA LEU A 298 -15.04 13.45 13.20
C LEU A 298 -14.28 14.01 12.00
N MET A 299 -14.42 13.40 10.82
CA MET A 299 -13.55 13.67 9.66
C MET A 299 -14.11 14.69 8.67
N ALA A 300 -15.42 14.94 8.67
CA ALA A 300 -16.05 15.95 7.82
C ALA A 300 -15.37 17.35 7.89
N PRO A 301 -14.96 17.87 9.08
CA PRO A 301 -14.27 19.16 9.16
C PRO A 301 -12.92 19.24 8.44
N TYR A 302 -12.31 18.09 8.10
CA TYR A 302 -10.99 18.02 7.43
C TYR A 302 -11.08 17.86 5.90
N GLU A 303 -12.28 17.87 5.31
CA GLU A 303 -12.44 17.74 3.87
C GLU A 303 -11.68 18.81 3.09
N LYS A 304 -11.70 20.07 3.57
CA LYS A 304 -10.93 21.16 2.92
C LYS A 304 -9.43 20.94 2.97
N TYR A 305 -8.93 20.34 4.04
CA TYR A 305 -7.53 19.92 4.12
C TYR A 305 -7.21 18.84 3.07
N ALA A 306 -8.02 17.77 3.01
CA ALA A 306 -7.86 16.70 2.03
C ALA A 306 -7.92 17.23 0.58
N ARG A 307 -8.72 18.25 0.33
CA ARG A 307 -8.82 18.93 -0.97
C ARG A 307 -7.67 19.89 -1.27
N GLY A 308 -6.75 20.12 -0.33
CA GLY A 308 -5.65 21.08 -0.47
C GLY A 308 -6.06 22.55 -0.35
N GLU A 309 -7.27 22.84 0.14
CA GLU A 309 -7.80 24.20 0.30
C GLU A 309 -7.42 24.84 1.64
N ASP A 310 -7.20 24.04 2.68
CA ASP A 310 -6.79 24.50 4.02
C ASP A 310 -5.69 23.60 4.60
N LEU A 311 -4.45 23.84 4.19
CA LEU A 311 -3.29 23.04 4.59
C LEU A 311 -2.91 23.17 6.07
N LYS A 312 -3.50 24.15 6.79
CA LYS A 312 -3.21 24.38 8.22
C LYS A 312 -4.06 23.51 9.13
N ASN A 313 -5.23 23.09 8.67
CA ASN A 313 -6.15 22.24 9.43
C ASN A 313 -5.76 20.75 9.31
N ARG A 314 -4.55 20.40 9.80
CA ARG A 314 -3.98 19.04 9.70
C ARG A 314 -4.87 18.00 10.39
N MET A 315 -5.09 16.87 9.71
CA MET A 315 -5.79 15.72 10.29
C MET A 315 -5.03 15.11 11.47
N PRO A 316 -5.73 14.51 12.44
CA PRO A 316 -5.09 13.74 13.51
C PRO A 316 -4.32 12.53 12.94
N LEU A 317 -3.22 12.14 13.59
CA LEU A 317 -2.39 11.00 13.19
C LEU A 317 -3.16 9.67 13.26
N TRP A 318 -4.09 9.56 14.19
CA TRP A 318 -4.99 8.41 14.40
C TRP A 318 -6.36 8.87 14.89
N ILE A 319 -7.37 8.03 14.68
CA ILE A 319 -8.76 8.29 15.08
C ILE A 319 -9.35 7.09 15.81
N LYS A 320 -10.39 7.32 16.61
CA LYS A 320 -11.26 6.24 17.09
C LYS A 320 -12.34 5.98 16.04
N PRO A 321 -12.48 4.73 15.54
CA PRO A 321 -13.61 4.38 14.70
C PRO A 321 -14.90 4.41 15.52
N VAL A 322 -16.04 4.70 14.88
CA VAL A 322 -17.37 4.66 15.55
C VAL A 322 -17.69 3.22 15.96
N GLU A 323 -17.41 2.28 15.10
CA GLU A 323 -17.56 0.85 15.36
C GLU A 323 -16.23 0.13 15.20
N LYS A 324 -16.07 -1.00 15.91
CA LYS A 324 -14.91 -1.86 15.74
C LYS A 324 -14.83 -2.41 14.31
N VAL A 325 -13.62 -2.50 13.81
CA VAL A 325 -13.28 -2.86 12.42
C VAL A 325 -12.93 -4.34 12.33
N ASP A 326 -13.44 -5.05 11.34
CA ASP A 326 -13.00 -6.41 11.00
C ASP A 326 -12.10 -6.41 9.76
N VAL A 327 -11.50 -7.57 9.46
CA VAL A 327 -10.58 -7.71 8.33
C VAL A 327 -11.24 -7.40 6.99
N ARG A 328 -12.53 -7.74 6.84
CA ARG A 328 -13.29 -7.44 5.62
C ARG A 328 -13.48 -5.94 5.41
N GLN A 329 -13.72 -5.20 6.49
CA GLN A 329 -13.81 -3.74 6.43
C GLN A 329 -12.47 -3.11 6.02
N VAL A 330 -11.33 -3.64 6.49
CA VAL A 330 -10.00 -3.18 6.04
C VAL A 330 -9.80 -3.45 4.55
N MET A 331 -10.20 -4.62 4.04
CA MET A 331 -10.18 -4.92 2.59
C MET A 331 -11.03 -3.93 1.79
N ILE A 332 -12.18 -3.51 2.33
CA ILE A 332 -13.06 -2.52 1.69
C ILE A 332 -12.42 -1.13 1.66
N LEU A 333 -11.70 -0.71 2.72
CA LEU A 333 -10.97 0.57 2.70
C LEU A 333 -9.95 0.64 1.57
N MET A 334 -9.35 -0.49 1.19
CA MET A 334 -8.38 -0.54 0.08
C MET A 334 -9.03 -0.41 -1.31
N ARG A 335 -10.36 -0.46 -1.39
CA ARG A 335 -11.15 -0.39 -2.64
C ARG A 335 -11.79 0.98 -2.89
N ASP A 336 -11.47 1.97 -2.07
CA ASP A 336 -12.11 3.29 -2.06
C ASP A 336 -11.67 4.15 -3.26
N HIS A 337 -12.66 4.82 -3.91
CA HIS A 337 -12.46 5.82 -4.95
C HIS A 337 -13.17 7.15 -4.60
N TYR A 338 -13.25 7.45 -3.31
CA TYR A 338 -13.94 8.62 -2.77
C TYR A 338 -15.47 8.62 -2.99
N GLU A 339 -16.10 7.46 -3.24
CA GLU A 339 -17.53 7.36 -3.52
C GLU A 339 -18.36 8.04 -2.43
N GLY A 340 -19.34 8.88 -2.84
CA GLY A 340 -20.22 9.61 -1.96
C GLY A 340 -19.60 10.85 -1.30
N THR A 341 -18.38 11.24 -1.66
CA THR A 341 -17.74 12.49 -1.22
C THR A 341 -17.70 13.52 -2.35
N SER A 342 -17.21 14.74 -2.07
CA SER A 342 -16.99 15.75 -3.13
C SER A 342 -15.89 15.38 -4.12
N MET A 343 -15.08 14.36 -3.83
CA MET A 343 -14.00 13.86 -4.67
C MET A 343 -14.37 12.55 -5.41
N ASP A 344 -15.66 12.18 -5.41
CA ASP A 344 -16.17 10.93 -6.00
C ASP A 344 -15.75 10.77 -7.47
N MET A 345 -14.86 9.84 -7.72
CA MET A 345 -14.27 9.60 -9.05
C MET A 345 -15.23 8.93 -10.03
N THR A 346 -16.42 8.51 -9.58
CA THR A 346 -17.46 7.92 -10.45
C THR A 346 -18.43 8.95 -11.05
N LYS A 347 -18.33 10.23 -10.65
CA LYS A 347 -19.39 11.24 -10.93
C LYS A 347 -18.99 12.31 -11.93
N ASP A 348 -17.72 12.57 -12.16
CA ASP A 348 -17.28 13.60 -13.10
C ASP A 348 -17.29 13.09 -14.57
N LEU A 349 -16.94 13.99 -15.51
CA LEU A 349 -16.85 13.64 -16.92
C LEU A 349 -15.76 12.59 -17.21
N GLY A 350 -14.67 12.61 -16.44
CA GLY A 350 -13.56 11.66 -16.58
C GLY A 350 -13.96 10.20 -16.29
N ALA A 351 -15.07 9.98 -15.57
CA ALA A 351 -15.65 8.65 -15.33
C ALA A 351 -16.34 8.05 -16.57
N GLY A 352 -16.60 8.86 -17.59
CA GLY A 352 -17.34 8.44 -18.77
C GLY A 352 -18.80 8.10 -18.46
N PRO A 353 -19.49 7.52 -19.45
CA PRO A 353 -20.92 7.20 -19.31
C PRO A 353 -21.19 6.00 -18.38
N PHE A 354 -20.17 5.25 -18.03
CA PHE A 354 -20.30 4.01 -17.25
C PHE A 354 -19.64 4.09 -15.87
N GLU A 355 -19.45 5.31 -15.35
CA GLU A 355 -19.00 5.57 -13.96
C GLU A 355 -17.66 4.90 -13.60
N CYS A 356 -16.72 4.81 -14.55
CA CYS A 356 -15.40 4.23 -14.33
C CYS A 356 -14.54 5.17 -13.46
N PRO A 357 -14.10 4.77 -12.25
CA PRO A 357 -13.38 5.66 -11.35
C PRO A 357 -11.91 5.88 -11.77
N TYR A 358 -11.42 5.12 -12.72
CA TYR A 358 -10.02 5.18 -13.12
C TYR A 358 -9.75 6.33 -14.08
N ARG A 359 -8.53 6.91 -13.97
CA ARG A 359 -8.06 7.99 -14.83
C ARG A 359 -6.80 7.56 -15.56
N TRP A 360 -6.73 7.88 -16.85
CA TRP A 360 -5.51 7.69 -17.63
C TRP A 360 -4.51 8.78 -17.28
N ARG A 361 -3.24 8.43 -17.20
CA ARG A 361 -2.16 9.37 -16.91
C ARG A 361 -1.92 10.35 -18.08
N PRO A 362 -1.46 11.56 -17.85
CA PRO A 362 -0.92 12.06 -16.59
C PRO A 362 -1.99 12.47 -15.56
N MET A 363 -1.56 12.59 -14.28
CA MET A 363 -2.42 13.08 -13.19
C MET A 363 -2.59 14.60 -13.21
N ARG A 364 -1.72 15.31 -13.90
CA ARG A 364 -1.74 16.77 -14.05
C ARG A 364 -1.64 17.12 -15.53
N TRP A 365 -2.32 18.18 -15.95
CA TRP A 365 -2.23 18.76 -17.29
C TRP A 365 -2.47 20.26 -17.23
N GLU A 366 -2.02 20.98 -18.25
CA GLU A 366 -2.19 22.42 -18.39
C GLU A 366 -3.04 22.76 -19.63
N ILE A 367 -3.98 23.67 -19.47
CA ILE A 367 -4.75 24.27 -20.57
C ILE A 367 -4.83 25.77 -20.32
N ASP A 368 -4.50 26.57 -21.34
CA ASP A 368 -4.52 28.05 -21.32
C ASP A 368 -3.75 28.68 -20.15
N GLY A 369 -2.60 28.05 -19.75
CA GLY A 369 -1.78 28.49 -18.65
C GLY A 369 -2.33 28.16 -17.25
N GLN A 370 -3.40 27.39 -17.18
CA GLN A 370 -3.97 26.91 -15.92
C GLN A 370 -3.72 25.41 -15.75
N GLU A 371 -3.15 25.03 -14.61
CA GLU A 371 -2.91 23.64 -14.25
C GLU A 371 -4.18 23.00 -13.66
N TYR A 372 -4.43 21.77 -14.05
CA TYR A 372 -5.54 20.92 -13.60
C TYR A 372 -5.04 19.55 -13.15
N ILE A 373 -5.87 18.82 -12.41
CA ILE A 373 -5.53 17.51 -11.87
C ILE A 373 -6.65 16.49 -12.08
N HIS A 374 -6.27 15.21 -12.01
CA HIS A 374 -7.16 14.10 -11.67
C HIS A 374 -7.01 13.72 -10.20
N GLU A 375 -8.08 13.18 -9.62
CA GLU A 375 -8.02 12.60 -8.28
C GLU A 375 -7.09 11.36 -8.27
N ARG A 376 -6.54 11.08 -7.07
CA ARG A 376 -5.75 9.89 -6.78
C ARG A 376 -6.38 9.15 -5.61
N ALA A 377 -7.17 8.13 -5.92
CA ALA A 377 -7.84 7.30 -4.91
C ALA A 377 -6.93 6.24 -4.29
N THR A 378 -7.42 5.57 -3.26
CA THR A 378 -6.76 4.41 -2.64
C THR A 378 -6.65 3.26 -3.65
N ALA A 379 -7.77 2.83 -4.26
CA ALA A 379 -7.72 1.85 -5.34
C ALA A 379 -7.32 2.49 -6.67
N THR A 380 -6.43 1.84 -7.40
CA THR A 380 -5.91 2.33 -8.67
C THR A 380 -5.52 1.18 -9.59
N GLN A 381 -5.60 1.41 -10.91
CA GLN A 381 -5.21 0.45 -11.94
C GLN A 381 -3.70 0.17 -12.01
N GLN A 382 -2.87 0.91 -11.29
CA GLN A 382 -1.41 0.70 -11.25
C GLN A 382 -0.94 -0.14 -10.07
N THR A 383 -1.83 -0.69 -9.27
CA THR A 383 -1.48 -1.57 -8.15
C THR A 383 -0.85 -2.86 -8.68
N GLY A 384 0.37 -3.18 -8.27
CA GLY A 384 0.97 -4.48 -8.53
C GLY A 384 0.40 -5.54 -7.60
N PHE A 385 0.44 -5.26 -6.30
CA PHE A 385 -0.18 -6.10 -5.27
C PHE A 385 -0.70 -5.27 -4.10
N SER A 386 -1.64 -5.85 -3.36
CA SER A 386 -2.13 -5.31 -2.10
C SER A 386 -2.34 -6.42 -1.09
N PHE A 387 -2.31 -6.08 0.20
CA PHE A 387 -2.59 -7.06 1.24
C PHE A 387 -3.23 -6.44 2.49
N VAL A 388 -3.79 -7.33 3.32
CA VAL A 388 -4.11 -7.04 4.72
C VAL A 388 -3.35 -8.04 5.58
N GLY A 389 -2.35 -7.57 6.34
CA GLY A 389 -1.68 -8.36 7.36
C GLY A 389 -2.52 -8.39 8.64
N GLN A 390 -2.90 -9.56 9.10
CA GLN A 390 -3.69 -9.78 10.32
C GLN A 390 -2.88 -10.61 11.30
N THR A 391 -2.70 -10.09 12.52
CA THR A 391 -1.97 -10.75 13.61
C THR A 391 -2.92 -11.05 14.77
N ARG A 392 -2.91 -12.29 15.28
CA ARG A 392 -3.87 -12.79 16.26
C ARG A 392 -3.15 -13.46 17.41
N SER A 393 -2.94 -12.72 18.50
CA SER A 393 -2.15 -13.16 19.67
C SER A 393 -2.73 -14.36 20.41
N GLN A 394 -4.04 -14.63 20.26
CA GLN A 394 -4.73 -15.75 20.88
C GLN A 394 -4.41 -17.11 20.24
N TYR A 395 -3.69 -17.13 19.12
CA TYR A 395 -3.33 -18.35 18.40
C TYR A 395 -1.81 -18.56 18.33
N PRO A 396 -1.36 -19.81 18.12
CA PRO A 396 0.04 -20.09 17.75
C PRO A 396 0.45 -19.29 16.52
N ASP A 397 1.69 -18.81 16.46
CA ASP A 397 2.16 -17.90 15.42
C ASP A 397 1.88 -18.40 14.00
N ALA A 398 2.06 -19.70 13.74
CA ALA A 398 1.81 -20.29 12.42
C ALA A 398 0.37 -20.13 11.91
N PHE A 399 -0.61 -20.07 12.83
CA PHE A 399 -2.03 -19.87 12.52
C PHE A 399 -2.48 -18.44 12.81
N GLY A 400 -1.82 -17.74 13.74
CA GLY A 400 -2.15 -16.40 14.16
C GLY A 400 -1.91 -15.36 13.08
N GLY A 401 -0.79 -15.46 12.34
CA GLY A 401 -0.42 -14.53 11.27
C GLY A 401 -1.01 -14.94 9.94
N ILE A 402 -1.76 -14.03 9.32
CA ILE A 402 -2.34 -14.20 7.96
C ILE A 402 -2.00 -12.96 7.14
N LEU A 403 -1.40 -13.15 5.99
CA LEU A 403 -1.31 -12.16 4.94
C LEU A 403 -2.42 -12.43 3.93
N TRP A 404 -3.49 -11.64 3.96
CA TRP A 404 -4.54 -11.65 2.96
C TRP A 404 -4.03 -10.92 1.73
N PHE A 405 -3.64 -11.68 0.71
CA PHE A 405 -2.88 -11.18 -0.42
C PHE A 405 -3.69 -11.12 -1.71
N GLY A 406 -3.61 -10.02 -2.42
CA GLY A 406 -4.23 -9.79 -3.73
C GLY A 406 -3.25 -9.14 -4.69
N VAL A 407 -3.50 -9.26 -5.98
CA VAL A 407 -2.69 -8.70 -7.07
C VAL A 407 -3.57 -7.91 -8.02
N ASP A 408 -2.97 -7.01 -8.81
CA ASP A 408 -3.66 -6.08 -9.69
C ASP A 408 -4.51 -5.06 -8.90
N ASP A 409 -5.37 -4.32 -9.56
CA ASP A 409 -6.28 -3.31 -9.01
C ASP A 409 -7.02 -3.78 -7.75
N ALA A 410 -6.79 -3.08 -6.63
CA ALA A 410 -7.34 -3.45 -5.33
C ALA A 410 -8.88 -3.51 -5.30
N ALA A 411 -9.58 -2.70 -6.13
CA ALA A 411 -11.05 -2.74 -6.20
C ALA A 411 -11.56 -3.99 -6.94
N SER A 412 -10.76 -4.58 -7.81
CA SER A 412 -11.12 -5.76 -8.61
C SER A 412 -10.47 -7.05 -8.12
N THR A 413 -9.49 -6.99 -7.21
CA THR A 413 -8.81 -8.16 -6.66
C THR A 413 -9.65 -8.88 -5.60
N CYS A 414 -9.31 -10.15 -5.33
CA CYS A 414 -9.82 -10.93 -4.21
C CYS A 414 -8.67 -11.31 -3.29
N TYR A 415 -8.81 -11.04 -2.01
CA TYR A 415 -7.77 -11.34 -1.03
C TYR A 415 -7.76 -12.81 -0.64
N VAL A 416 -6.63 -13.48 -0.87
CA VAL A 416 -6.39 -14.89 -0.58
C VAL A 416 -5.55 -15.04 0.68
N PRO A 417 -5.94 -15.88 1.65
CA PRO A 417 -5.21 -16.02 2.91
C PRO A 417 -3.91 -16.82 2.72
N MET A 418 -2.78 -16.20 3.03
CA MET A 418 -1.46 -16.81 3.10
C MET A 418 -1.01 -16.82 4.56
N PHE A 419 -0.91 -17.99 5.19
CA PHE A 419 -0.42 -18.05 6.58
C PHE A 419 1.09 -17.75 6.64
N CYS A 420 1.52 -17.08 7.70
CA CYS A 420 2.90 -16.58 7.82
C CYS A 420 3.99 -17.69 7.89
N ARG A 421 3.62 -18.95 8.05
CA ARG A 421 4.52 -20.11 8.07
C ARG A 421 4.28 -21.13 6.96
N ILE A 422 3.57 -20.77 5.89
CA ILE A 422 3.50 -21.67 4.74
C ILE A 422 4.91 -21.95 4.21
N THR A 423 5.11 -23.15 3.69
CA THR A 423 6.43 -23.63 3.24
C THR A 423 6.64 -23.46 1.74
N GLU A 424 5.59 -23.14 1.01
CA GLU A 424 5.64 -22.82 -0.42
C GLU A 424 4.57 -21.79 -0.79
N ILE A 425 4.85 -21.00 -1.81
CA ILE A 425 3.88 -20.07 -2.38
C ILE A 425 3.05 -20.78 -3.44
N PRO A 426 1.71 -20.62 -3.44
CA PRO A 426 0.85 -21.15 -4.50
C PRO A 426 1.30 -20.71 -5.89
N LEU A 427 1.29 -21.64 -6.84
CA LEU A 427 1.78 -21.37 -8.22
C LEU A 427 1.20 -20.07 -8.82
N PRO A 428 -0.09 -19.75 -8.68
CA PRO A 428 -0.64 -18.52 -9.27
C PRO A 428 -0.01 -17.22 -8.77
N PHE A 429 0.54 -17.21 -7.56
CA PHE A 429 1.16 -16.04 -6.93
C PHE A 429 2.69 -16.10 -6.85
N ARG A 430 3.29 -17.19 -7.35
CA ARG A 430 4.72 -17.46 -7.21
C ARG A 430 5.54 -16.55 -8.11
N VAL A 431 6.67 -16.06 -7.57
CA VAL A 431 7.69 -15.31 -8.31
C VAL A 431 8.11 -16.07 -9.57
N GLY A 432 8.16 -15.35 -10.69
CA GLY A 432 8.55 -15.91 -11.98
C GLY A 432 7.43 -16.63 -12.75
N ASN A 433 6.18 -16.56 -12.31
CA ASN A 433 5.02 -17.03 -13.08
C ASN A 433 4.45 -15.93 -13.98
N GLY A 434 5.18 -15.55 -15.03
CA GLY A 434 4.91 -14.41 -15.89
C GLY A 434 5.66 -13.14 -15.47
N SER A 435 5.42 -12.04 -16.16
CA SER A 435 5.99 -10.72 -15.87
C SER A 435 5.13 -9.61 -16.47
N MET A 436 5.50 -8.34 -16.28
CA MET A 436 4.81 -7.21 -16.95
C MET A 436 4.88 -7.25 -18.48
N ILE A 437 5.80 -8.00 -19.03
CA ILE A 437 6.02 -8.15 -20.48
C ILE A 437 5.82 -9.59 -20.99
N GLU A 438 5.43 -10.51 -20.10
CA GLU A 438 5.21 -11.91 -20.45
C GLU A 438 3.93 -12.44 -19.81
N TYR A 439 2.94 -12.75 -20.64
CA TYR A 439 1.65 -13.29 -20.21
C TYR A 439 1.79 -14.74 -19.73
N SER A 440 1.22 -15.06 -18.58
CA SER A 440 1.03 -16.43 -18.10
C SER A 440 -0.44 -16.70 -17.79
N SER A 441 -0.99 -17.74 -18.38
CA SER A 441 -2.38 -18.16 -18.15
C SER A 441 -2.65 -18.73 -16.75
N THR A 442 -1.58 -19.10 -16.03
CA THR A 442 -1.65 -19.63 -14.65
C THR A 442 -1.37 -18.57 -13.59
N SER A 443 -0.96 -17.37 -14.00
CA SER A 443 -0.67 -16.26 -13.09
C SER A 443 -1.96 -15.62 -12.55
N ALA A 444 -2.01 -15.40 -11.25
CA ALA A 444 -3.06 -14.62 -10.61
C ALA A 444 -3.11 -13.20 -11.17
N PHE A 445 -1.96 -12.53 -11.33
CA PHE A 445 -1.89 -11.17 -11.85
C PHE A 445 -2.64 -11.04 -13.18
N TRP A 446 -2.31 -11.87 -14.17
CA TRP A 446 -2.97 -11.82 -15.47
C TRP A 446 -4.44 -12.27 -15.44
N ALA A 447 -4.80 -13.20 -14.53
CA ALA A 447 -6.20 -13.59 -14.35
C ALA A 447 -7.05 -12.43 -13.82
N PHE A 448 -6.53 -11.67 -12.85
CA PHE A 448 -7.20 -10.48 -12.29
C PHE A 448 -7.20 -9.32 -13.28
N THR A 449 -6.06 -9.04 -13.94
CA THR A 449 -5.94 -7.96 -14.95
C THR A 449 -6.93 -8.12 -16.10
N LYS A 450 -7.20 -9.34 -16.57
CA LYS A 450 -8.23 -9.56 -17.62
C LYS A 450 -9.61 -9.09 -17.15
N VAL A 451 -9.98 -9.38 -15.91
CA VAL A 451 -11.27 -9.00 -15.34
C VAL A 451 -11.35 -7.49 -15.15
N SER A 452 -10.35 -6.89 -14.50
CA SER A 452 -10.34 -5.45 -14.21
C SER A 452 -10.36 -4.61 -15.48
N ASN A 453 -9.48 -4.90 -16.44
CA ASN A 453 -9.38 -4.15 -17.68
C ASN A 453 -10.61 -4.31 -18.58
N PHE A 454 -11.24 -5.47 -18.59
CA PHE A 454 -12.53 -5.63 -19.29
C PHE A 454 -13.63 -4.86 -18.59
N ALA A 455 -13.68 -4.89 -17.25
CA ALA A 455 -14.66 -4.16 -16.46
C ALA A 455 -14.60 -2.64 -16.68
N TYR A 456 -13.43 -2.06 -16.94
CA TYR A 456 -13.30 -0.61 -17.22
C TYR A 456 -14.14 -0.15 -18.40
N THR A 457 -14.47 -1.03 -19.33
CA THR A 457 -15.33 -0.71 -20.48
C THR A 457 -16.79 -0.46 -20.11
N ARG A 458 -17.26 -1.04 -19.00
CA ARG A 458 -18.63 -0.98 -18.48
C ARG A 458 -18.65 -1.14 -16.97
N TYR A 459 -17.92 -0.30 -16.28
CA TYR A 459 -17.58 -0.46 -14.87
C TYR A 459 -18.81 -0.63 -13.98
N ASN A 460 -19.81 0.27 -14.07
CA ASN A 460 -21.01 0.25 -13.23
C ASN A 460 -21.87 -1.03 -13.35
N ALA A 461 -21.73 -1.75 -14.45
CA ALA A 461 -22.42 -3.03 -14.66
C ALA A 461 -21.57 -4.22 -14.17
N MET A 462 -20.27 -4.24 -14.53
CA MET A 462 -19.40 -5.38 -14.31
C MET A 462 -18.85 -5.46 -12.88
N ILE A 463 -18.62 -4.33 -12.22
CA ILE A 463 -18.11 -4.29 -10.85
C ILE A 463 -19.03 -5.05 -9.86
N LYS A 464 -20.33 -5.10 -10.13
CA LYS A 464 -21.30 -5.85 -9.31
C LYS A 464 -20.98 -7.35 -9.27
N HIS A 465 -20.62 -7.92 -10.41
CA HIS A 465 -20.24 -9.33 -10.51
C HIS A 465 -18.90 -9.62 -9.84
N ILE A 466 -17.96 -8.66 -9.89
CA ILE A 466 -16.68 -8.74 -9.18
C ILE A 466 -16.93 -8.72 -7.66
N ASN A 467 -17.75 -7.76 -7.18
CA ASN A 467 -18.07 -7.65 -5.75
C ASN A 467 -18.76 -8.92 -5.21
N GLU A 468 -19.68 -9.52 -5.97
CA GLU A 468 -20.32 -10.79 -5.61
C GLU A 468 -19.30 -11.93 -5.43
N ARG A 469 -18.26 -11.98 -6.27
CA ARG A 469 -17.19 -12.98 -6.14
C ARG A 469 -16.25 -12.70 -4.96
N GLN A 470 -15.91 -11.44 -4.74
CA GLN A 470 -15.14 -11.01 -3.57
C GLN A 470 -15.88 -11.38 -2.28
N ASP A 471 -17.17 -11.03 -2.18
CA ASP A 471 -17.99 -11.35 -1.02
C ASP A 471 -18.05 -12.86 -0.76
N LYS A 472 -18.24 -13.64 -1.81
CA LYS A 472 -18.27 -15.10 -1.72
C LYS A 472 -16.95 -15.65 -1.15
N TRP A 473 -15.83 -15.34 -1.80
CA TRP A 473 -14.55 -15.99 -1.49
C TRP A 473 -13.90 -15.48 -0.21
N GLU A 474 -13.97 -14.20 0.06
CA GLU A 474 -13.40 -13.62 1.27
C GLU A 474 -14.18 -14.03 2.51
N ASN A 475 -15.53 -13.98 2.47
CA ASN A 475 -16.36 -14.48 3.56
C ASN A 475 -16.22 -15.99 3.77
N LEU A 476 -16.14 -16.78 2.70
CA LEU A 476 -15.91 -18.23 2.80
C LEU A 476 -14.58 -18.51 3.49
N SER A 477 -13.49 -17.82 3.07
CA SER A 477 -12.16 -17.97 3.65
C SER A 477 -12.13 -17.61 5.13
N ILE A 478 -12.71 -16.46 5.51
CA ILE A 478 -12.81 -16.03 6.91
C ILE A 478 -13.58 -17.07 7.75
N ASN A 479 -14.72 -17.54 7.25
CA ASN A 479 -15.55 -18.51 7.97
C ASN A 479 -14.86 -19.87 8.15
N GLU A 480 -14.17 -20.36 7.12
CA GLU A 480 -13.45 -21.64 7.19
C GLU A 480 -12.24 -21.55 8.12
N ILE A 481 -11.47 -20.45 8.07
CA ILE A 481 -10.36 -20.22 9.00
C ILE A 481 -10.85 -20.20 10.45
N ASN A 482 -11.98 -19.53 10.72
CA ASN A 482 -12.55 -19.52 12.07
C ASN A 482 -13.04 -20.92 12.52
N LYS A 483 -13.63 -21.70 11.62
CA LYS A 483 -14.09 -23.07 11.92
C LYS A 483 -12.93 -24.03 12.16
N MET A 484 -11.83 -23.92 11.41
CA MET A 484 -10.69 -24.82 11.56
C MET A 484 -9.81 -24.51 12.78
N ALA A 485 -9.96 -23.33 13.41
CA ALA A 485 -9.08 -22.86 14.48
C ALA A 485 -8.89 -23.87 15.62
N PRO A 486 -9.93 -24.49 16.24
CA PRO A 486 -9.73 -25.45 17.33
C PRO A 486 -8.89 -26.65 16.90
N GLN A 487 -9.16 -27.20 15.72
CA GLN A 487 -8.48 -28.38 15.20
C GLN A 487 -7.01 -28.09 14.87
N ILE A 488 -6.73 -26.94 14.26
CA ILE A 488 -5.36 -26.53 13.91
C ILE A 488 -4.54 -26.24 15.18
N VAL A 489 -5.12 -25.62 16.19
CA VAL A 489 -4.42 -25.36 17.46
C VAL A 489 -4.10 -26.67 18.16
N GLU A 490 -5.02 -27.62 18.22
CA GLU A 490 -4.76 -28.96 18.78
C GLU A 490 -3.68 -29.70 17.99
N LEU A 491 -3.80 -29.71 16.65
CA LEU A 491 -2.80 -30.33 15.78
C LEU A 491 -1.41 -29.70 15.94
N TYR A 492 -1.33 -28.37 16.02
CA TYR A 492 -0.07 -27.65 16.20
C TYR A 492 0.63 -28.01 17.50
N ASN A 493 -0.13 -28.22 18.58
CA ASN A 493 0.41 -28.66 19.87
C ASN A 493 0.92 -30.11 19.84
N LYS A 494 0.32 -30.96 19.00
CA LYS A 494 0.68 -32.37 18.84
C LYS A 494 1.80 -32.57 17.81
N ASP A 495 1.67 -31.96 16.64
CA ASP A 495 2.61 -32.04 15.51
C ASP A 495 2.60 -30.73 14.71
N ARG A 496 3.59 -29.88 15.01
CA ARG A 496 3.76 -28.56 14.38
C ARG A 496 3.93 -28.65 12.86
N ASN A 497 4.69 -29.64 12.38
CA ASN A 497 4.97 -29.78 10.96
C ASN A 497 3.71 -30.18 10.19
N GLN A 498 2.92 -31.08 10.75
CA GLN A 498 1.66 -31.46 10.14
C GLN A 498 0.65 -30.30 10.10
N ALA A 499 0.58 -29.50 11.18
CA ALA A 499 -0.26 -28.30 11.18
C ALA A 499 0.16 -27.29 10.10
N ILE A 500 1.47 -27.00 9.99
CA ILE A 500 2.02 -26.10 8.96
C ILE A 500 1.74 -26.64 7.56
N ALA A 501 1.90 -27.94 7.32
CA ALA A 501 1.57 -28.57 6.03
C ALA A 501 0.07 -28.40 5.69
N GLN A 502 -0.82 -28.55 6.68
CA GLN A 502 -2.26 -28.33 6.47
C GLN A 502 -2.57 -26.87 6.14
N LEU A 503 -1.92 -25.90 6.79
CA LEU A 503 -2.07 -24.48 6.50
C LEU A 503 -1.53 -24.13 5.10
N THR A 504 -0.40 -24.72 4.71
CA THR A 504 0.18 -24.58 3.36
C THR A 504 -0.80 -25.10 2.30
N ASN A 505 -1.35 -26.29 2.52
CA ASN A 505 -2.35 -26.88 1.62
C ASN A 505 -3.62 -26.02 1.51
N PHE A 506 -4.10 -25.47 2.62
CA PHE A 506 -5.27 -24.58 2.63
C PHE A 506 -5.04 -23.32 1.79
N SER A 507 -3.90 -22.63 2.01
CA SER A 507 -3.53 -21.44 1.23
C SER A 507 -3.40 -21.76 -0.26
N ASN A 508 -2.75 -22.90 -0.58
CA ASN A 508 -2.56 -23.36 -1.95
C ASN A 508 -3.90 -23.68 -2.65
N GLN A 509 -4.76 -24.44 -1.99
CA GLN A 509 -6.08 -24.78 -2.54
C GLN A 509 -6.92 -23.52 -2.77
N ARG A 510 -6.99 -22.60 -1.78
CA ARG A 510 -7.77 -21.37 -1.89
C ARG A 510 -7.25 -20.46 -3.02
N ALA A 511 -5.94 -20.37 -3.20
CA ALA A 511 -5.33 -19.62 -4.28
C ALA A 511 -5.77 -20.12 -5.66
N HIS A 512 -5.74 -21.44 -5.87
CA HIS A 512 -6.20 -22.04 -7.12
C HIS A 512 -7.70 -21.85 -7.35
N GLU A 513 -8.53 -22.11 -6.33
CA GLU A 513 -9.99 -21.95 -6.43
C GLU A 513 -10.40 -20.53 -6.82
N VAL A 514 -9.77 -19.51 -6.23
CA VAL A 514 -10.04 -18.10 -6.52
C VAL A 514 -9.58 -17.74 -7.94
N VAL A 515 -8.38 -18.12 -8.33
CA VAL A 515 -7.84 -17.79 -9.67
C VAL A 515 -8.64 -18.49 -10.77
N ASP A 516 -9.05 -19.73 -10.56
CA ASP A 516 -9.92 -20.46 -11.47
C ASP A 516 -11.31 -19.78 -11.59
N ASP A 517 -11.86 -19.29 -10.47
CA ASP A 517 -13.15 -18.57 -10.49
C ASP A 517 -13.02 -17.20 -11.20
N TRP A 518 -11.88 -16.49 -11.08
CA TRP A 518 -11.60 -15.25 -11.82
C TRP A 518 -11.47 -15.49 -13.33
N ASN A 519 -10.83 -16.58 -13.74
CA ASN A 519 -10.79 -16.95 -15.15
C ASN A 519 -12.21 -17.22 -15.69
N ARG A 520 -13.03 -17.97 -14.96
CA ARG A 520 -14.45 -18.17 -15.31
C ARG A 520 -15.28 -16.88 -15.27
N LEU A 521 -14.98 -15.98 -14.34
CA LEU A 521 -15.62 -14.67 -14.29
C LEU A 521 -15.32 -13.86 -15.55
N PHE A 522 -14.07 -13.83 -16.00
CA PHE A 522 -13.72 -13.17 -17.27
C PHE A 522 -14.51 -13.73 -18.45
N GLU A 523 -14.57 -15.06 -18.60
CA GLU A 523 -15.33 -15.73 -19.65
C GLU A 523 -16.82 -15.38 -19.58
N TYR A 524 -17.41 -15.38 -18.39
CA TYR A 524 -18.79 -14.99 -18.16
C TYR A 524 -19.06 -13.53 -18.55
N LEU A 525 -18.20 -12.59 -18.11
CA LEU A 525 -18.33 -11.18 -18.44
C LEU A 525 -18.18 -10.95 -19.95
N LEU A 526 -17.24 -11.62 -20.60
CA LEU A 526 -17.03 -11.54 -22.04
C LEU A 526 -18.27 -12.00 -22.80
N VAL A 527 -18.88 -13.11 -22.41
CA VAL A 527 -20.12 -13.60 -23.03
C VAL A 527 -21.29 -12.67 -22.76
N LYS A 528 -21.50 -12.24 -21.51
CA LYS A 528 -22.65 -11.43 -21.09
C LYS A 528 -22.69 -10.06 -21.75
N TYR A 529 -21.52 -9.42 -21.85
CA TYR A 529 -21.37 -8.03 -22.29
C TYR A 529 -20.74 -7.88 -23.70
N HIS A 530 -20.71 -8.97 -24.47
CA HIS A 530 -20.19 -8.97 -25.83
C HIS A 530 -20.88 -7.89 -26.69
N ASP A 531 -20.10 -7.18 -27.52
CA ASP A 531 -20.55 -6.06 -28.37
C ASP A 531 -21.27 -4.93 -27.60
N GLY A 532 -21.06 -4.84 -26.30
CA GLY A 532 -21.69 -3.83 -25.47
C GLY A 532 -23.16 -4.07 -25.15
N ASN A 533 -23.73 -5.17 -25.56
CA ASN A 533 -25.06 -5.63 -25.18
C ASN A 533 -25.06 -6.27 -23.80
N ILE A 534 -26.24 -6.44 -23.20
CA ILE A 534 -26.41 -7.16 -21.94
C ILE A 534 -27.32 -8.34 -22.20
N LYS A 535 -26.74 -9.56 -22.27
CA LYS A 535 -27.53 -10.77 -22.43
C LYS A 535 -28.40 -11.03 -21.21
N LYS A 536 -29.67 -11.36 -21.45
CA LYS A 536 -30.67 -11.64 -20.42
C LYS A 536 -30.40 -12.96 -19.75
N GLU A 537 -30.59 -13.01 -18.45
CA GLU A 537 -30.42 -14.21 -17.63
C GLU A 537 -31.63 -14.48 -16.73
N LYS A 538 -31.86 -15.74 -16.46
CA LYS A 538 -32.78 -16.22 -15.44
C LYS A 538 -32.13 -17.42 -14.73
N ASP A 539 -32.13 -17.41 -13.40
CA ASP A 539 -31.60 -18.48 -12.57
C ASP A 539 -30.14 -18.88 -12.93
N GLY A 540 -29.28 -17.86 -13.25
CA GLY A 540 -27.87 -18.04 -13.62
C GLY A 540 -27.64 -18.64 -15.01
N LYS A 541 -28.65 -18.68 -15.88
CA LYS A 541 -28.56 -19.16 -17.28
C LYS A 541 -29.01 -18.10 -18.25
N PHE A 542 -28.27 -17.95 -19.37
CA PHE A 542 -28.69 -17.07 -20.46
C PHE A 542 -30.02 -17.57 -21.06
N ILE A 543 -30.94 -16.62 -21.27
CA ILE A 543 -32.27 -16.92 -21.83
C ILE A 543 -32.13 -17.14 -23.34
N THR A 544 -32.71 -18.24 -23.81
CA THR A 544 -32.82 -18.58 -25.23
C THR A 544 -34.27 -18.62 -25.68
N ASN A 545 -34.50 -18.57 -26.99
CA ASN A 545 -35.82 -18.86 -27.56
C ASN A 545 -36.13 -20.36 -27.44
N GLU A 546 -37.42 -20.73 -27.58
CA GLU A 546 -37.90 -22.11 -27.44
C GLU A 546 -37.83 -22.88 -28.80
N SER A 547 -36.75 -22.73 -29.57
CA SER A 547 -36.56 -23.43 -30.83
C SER A 547 -35.75 -24.72 -30.68
N GLU A 548 -35.82 -25.62 -31.69
CA GLU A 548 -34.99 -26.83 -31.72
C GLU A 548 -33.47 -26.52 -31.71
N ASN A 549 -33.11 -25.35 -32.27
CA ASN A 549 -31.76 -24.78 -32.21
C ASN A 549 -31.77 -23.51 -31.37
N PRO A 550 -31.64 -23.58 -30.05
CA PRO A 550 -31.83 -22.44 -29.18
C PRO A 550 -30.86 -21.29 -29.49
N GLN A 551 -31.41 -20.10 -29.73
CA GLN A 551 -30.67 -18.87 -29.95
C GLN A 551 -30.89 -17.92 -28.78
N VAL A 552 -29.90 -17.13 -28.43
CA VAL A 552 -30.05 -16.10 -27.40
C VAL A 552 -31.17 -15.12 -27.79
N VAL A 553 -32.05 -14.76 -26.86
CA VAL A 553 -33.07 -13.75 -27.09
C VAL A 553 -32.40 -12.39 -27.26
N PHE A 554 -33.14 -11.42 -27.89
CA PHE A 554 -32.59 -10.08 -28.14
C PHE A 554 -32.08 -9.46 -26.82
N PRO A 555 -30.78 -9.08 -26.72
CA PRO A 555 -30.18 -8.55 -25.51
C PRO A 555 -30.68 -7.13 -25.19
N ASP A 556 -30.51 -6.72 -23.94
CA ASP A 556 -30.76 -5.36 -23.54
C ASP A 556 -29.65 -4.41 -24.07
N GLN A 557 -30.02 -3.20 -24.39
CA GLN A 557 -29.10 -2.13 -24.79
C GLN A 557 -28.83 -1.25 -23.57
N PRO A 558 -27.58 -1.03 -23.16
CA PRO A 558 -27.27 -0.31 -21.91
C PRO A 558 -27.44 1.19 -22.02
N LEU A 559 -27.81 1.81 -23.08
CA LEU A 559 -27.99 3.24 -23.27
C LEU A 559 -26.99 4.12 -22.48
N TYR A 560 -26.79 5.34 -22.87
CA TYR A 560 -26.07 6.33 -22.09
C TYR A 560 -27.03 7.07 -21.12
N PRO A 561 -26.53 7.57 -19.98
CA PRO A 561 -27.27 8.52 -19.14
C PRO A 561 -27.64 9.78 -19.96
N GLU A 562 -28.79 10.42 -19.67
CA GLU A 562 -29.24 11.62 -20.37
C GLU A 562 -28.18 12.72 -20.41
N ARG A 563 -27.43 12.92 -19.32
CA ARG A 563 -26.31 13.86 -19.26
C ARG A 563 -25.30 13.61 -20.39
N TRP A 564 -24.97 12.36 -20.68
CA TRP A 564 -24.00 12.01 -21.72
C TRP A 564 -24.57 12.26 -23.14
N TYR A 565 -25.84 11.97 -23.36
CA TYR A 565 -26.51 12.30 -24.63
C TYR A 565 -26.53 13.82 -24.88
N ARG A 566 -26.76 14.63 -23.82
CA ARG A 566 -26.71 16.10 -23.96
C ARG A 566 -25.32 16.59 -24.38
N MET A 567 -24.28 15.98 -23.86
CA MET A 567 -22.90 16.32 -24.24
C MET A 567 -22.59 15.92 -25.68
N ILE A 568 -23.04 14.75 -26.14
CA ILE A 568 -22.92 14.32 -27.54
C ILE A 568 -23.61 15.32 -28.45
N ILE A 569 -24.82 15.76 -28.09
CA ILE A 569 -25.56 16.76 -28.86
C ILE A 569 -24.81 18.10 -28.88
N GLN A 570 -24.24 18.51 -27.78
CA GLN A 570 -23.44 19.75 -27.70
C GLN A 570 -22.20 19.69 -28.61
N ASP A 571 -21.53 18.55 -28.68
CA ASP A 571 -20.33 18.35 -29.50
C ASP A 571 -20.66 18.21 -31.00
N CYS A 572 -21.66 17.39 -31.34
CA CYS A 572 -22.00 17.04 -32.71
C CYS A 572 -22.99 18.03 -33.39
N GLY A 573 -23.75 18.79 -32.60
CA GLY A 573 -24.76 19.75 -33.09
C GLY A 573 -25.82 19.10 -33.97
N ASP A 574 -26.23 19.81 -35.02
CA ASP A 574 -27.29 19.37 -35.95
C ASP A 574 -26.88 18.21 -36.88
N ASN A 575 -25.60 17.79 -36.86
CA ASN A 575 -25.13 16.66 -37.69
C ASN A 575 -25.83 15.33 -37.34
N ILE A 576 -26.28 15.17 -36.10
CA ILE A 576 -26.95 13.95 -35.62
C ILE A 576 -28.46 14.13 -35.44
N LYS A 577 -29.02 15.28 -35.84
CA LYS A 577 -30.44 15.59 -35.70
C LYS A 577 -31.25 14.83 -36.73
N VAL A 578 -32.28 14.11 -36.30
CA VAL A 578 -33.25 13.49 -37.20
C VAL A 578 -34.05 14.59 -37.89
N ARG A 579 -34.16 14.55 -39.23
CA ARG A 579 -34.86 15.50 -40.06
C ARG A 579 -36.20 14.94 -40.49
#